data_b7b4c6596f1d326ef0ded1e5ab7ec60b
#
_entry.id   b7b4c6596f1d326ef0ded1e5ab7ec60b
#
_cell.length_a   1.000
_cell.length_b   1.000
_cell.length_c   1.000
_cell.angle_alpha   90.00
_cell.angle_beta   90.00
_cell.angle_gamma   90.00
#
_symmetry.space_group_name_H-M   'P 1'
#
loop_
_entity.id
_entity.type
_entity.pdbx_description
1 polymer ?
#
loop_
_entity_poly.entity_id
_entity_poly.type
_entity_poly.pdbx_seq_one_letter_code
_entity_poly.pdbx_strand_id
1 'polypeptide(L)'
;MNQHLFRRFLSGSWHKIAVLSVLGALGSACGVYMALISKKVVDTATGQVPGRLLPIGLLLLGVLLLQLLLEVLLTVLHVDTVTKIRFKIQSQLFERYLHKQKRSVEGFHSGELVNRISGDSSIVAEGVGNVIPSLISVGTRILLSFGALLMLDSVLAVLCVLAGILMLGFARLYRKMTGDIFRECRACEGRIRSFIQETAQNLTVIKAFSVYSVVLRQLGRAQDDAYALTIRKNRLSIGANICF
;
A
#
# COMPACT_ATOMS: atom_id res chain seq x y z
N MET A 1 1.86 -2.96 21.59
CA MET A 1 3.11 -2.36 21.07
C MET A 1 3.23 -0.98 21.70
N ASN A 2 4.23 -0.75 22.57
CA ASN A 2 4.33 0.46 23.40
C ASN A 2 4.49 1.71 22.54
N GLN A 3 3.57 2.66 22.63
CA GLN A 3 3.58 3.97 21.95
C GLN A 3 4.90 4.74 22.15
N HIS A 4 5.56 4.57 23.29
CA HIS A 4 6.86 5.16 23.60
C HIS A 4 8.00 4.66 22.70
N LEU A 5 7.99 3.38 22.31
CA LEU A 5 8.98 2.81 21.41
C LEU A 5 8.81 3.38 19.99
N PHE A 6 7.58 3.44 19.51
CA PHE A 6 7.25 3.99 18.19
C PHE A 6 7.68 5.46 18.04
N ARG A 7 7.43 6.28 19.04
CA ARG A 7 7.89 7.68 19.08
C ARG A 7 9.42 7.81 19.03
N ARG A 8 10.16 6.94 19.71
CA ARG A 8 11.63 6.97 19.74
C ARG A 8 12.26 6.53 18.40
N PHE A 9 11.61 5.60 17.68
CA PHE A 9 12.04 5.19 16.34
C PHE A 9 11.85 6.31 15.31
N LEU A 10 10.80 7.09 15.45
CA LEU A 10 10.41 8.16 14.52
C LEU A 10 11.04 9.52 14.84
N SER A 11 11.58 9.74 16.04
CA SER A 11 12.00 11.06 16.53
C SER A 11 13.06 11.78 15.67
N GLY A 12 13.78 11.07 14.79
CA GLY A 12 14.75 11.69 13.88
C GLY A 12 14.27 11.79 12.42
N SER A 13 13.12 11.19 12.09
CA SER A 13 12.61 11.14 10.70
C SER A 13 11.31 11.91 10.51
N TRP A 14 10.77 12.51 11.60
CA TRP A 14 9.50 13.21 11.57
C TRP A 14 9.48 14.41 10.61
N HIS A 15 10.58 15.18 10.58
CA HIS A 15 10.70 16.28 9.63
C HIS A 15 10.62 15.83 8.18
N LYS A 16 11.22 14.67 7.84
CA LYS A 16 11.17 14.12 6.48
C LYS A 16 9.76 13.65 6.12
N ILE A 17 9.05 13.02 7.05
CA ILE A 17 7.65 12.62 6.87
C ILE A 17 6.76 13.85 6.69
N ALA A 18 6.98 14.91 7.46
CA ALA A 18 6.27 16.18 7.32
C ALA A 18 6.53 16.82 5.94
N VAL A 19 7.78 16.86 5.49
CA VAL A 19 8.13 17.36 4.14
C VAL A 19 7.46 16.54 3.05
N LEU A 20 7.49 15.22 3.14
CA LEU A 20 6.79 14.33 2.20
C LEU A 20 5.28 14.60 2.18
N SER A 21 4.68 14.82 3.35
CA SER A 21 3.25 15.12 3.47
C SER A 21 2.89 16.46 2.82
N VAL A 22 3.70 17.49 3.04
CA VAL A 22 3.51 18.82 2.43
C VAL A 22 3.69 18.75 0.91
N LEU A 23 4.74 18.09 0.43
CA LEU A 23 4.96 17.91 -1.01
C LEU A 23 3.82 17.10 -1.65
N GLY A 24 3.33 16.05 -0.98
CA GLY A 24 2.18 15.27 -1.46
C GLY A 24 0.90 16.09 -1.50
N ALA A 25 0.67 16.96 -0.53
CA ALA A 25 -0.44 17.91 -0.53
C ALA A 25 -0.34 18.93 -1.67
N LEU A 26 0.87 19.48 -1.90
CA LEU A 26 1.12 20.39 -3.02
C LEU A 26 0.91 19.71 -4.38
N GLY A 27 1.40 18.47 -4.56
CA GLY A 27 1.15 17.70 -5.76
C GLY A 27 -0.33 17.43 -5.99
N SER A 28 -1.09 17.17 -4.92
CA SER A 28 -2.55 17.01 -4.98
C SER A 28 -3.26 18.32 -5.37
N ALA A 29 -2.81 19.46 -4.85
CA ALA A 29 -3.34 20.79 -5.21
C ALA A 29 -3.05 21.11 -6.69
N CYS A 30 -1.83 20.83 -7.18
CA CYS A 30 -1.49 20.96 -8.59
C CYS A 30 -2.40 20.12 -9.48
N GLY A 31 -2.71 18.87 -9.09
CA GLY A 31 -3.61 18.01 -9.85
C GLY A 31 -5.03 18.55 -9.96
N VAL A 32 -5.58 19.10 -8.88
CA VAL A 32 -6.91 19.77 -8.90
C VAL A 32 -6.87 21.04 -9.75
N TYR A 33 -5.81 21.85 -9.61
CA TYR A 33 -5.65 23.07 -10.41
C TYR A 33 -5.51 22.76 -11.90
N MET A 34 -4.80 21.70 -12.26
CA MET A 34 -4.72 21.19 -13.63
C MET A 34 -6.10 20.85 -14.21
N ALA A 35 -6.98 20.21 -13.43
CA ALA A 35 -8.34 19.89 -13.87
C ALA A 35 -9.14 21.18 -14.15
N LEU A 36 -8.99 22.21 -13.33
CA LEU A 36 -9.66 23.52 -13.54
C LEU A 36 -9.13 24.25 -14.79
N ILE A 37 -7.81 24.20 -15.03
CA ILE A 37 -7.23 24.78 -16.27
C ILE A 37 -7.69 23.99 -17.49
N SER A 38 -7.75 22.66 -17.42
CA SER A 38 -8.24 21.82 -18.51
C SER A 38 -9.66 22.17 -18.89
N LYS A 39 -10.55 22.41 -17.91
CA LYS A 39 -11.88 22.95 -18.16
C LYS A 39 -11.80 24.26 -18.93
N LYS A 40 -10.98 25.22 -18.46
CA LYS A 40 -10.85 26.52 -19.12
C LYS A 40 -10.33 26.44 -20.55
N VAL A 41 -9.43 25.46 -20.83
CA VAL A 41 -8.98 25.19 -22.21
C VAL A 41 -10.15 24.75 -23.08
N VAL A 42 -10.98 23.81 -22.59
CA VAL A 42 -12.15 23.29 -23.32
C VAL A 42 -13.16 24.40 -23.55
N ASP A 43 -13.49 25.17 -22.53
CA ASP A 43 -14.48 26.28 -22.62
C ASP A 43 -14.02 27.36 -23.63
N THR A 44 -12.72 27.64 -23.69
CA THR A 44 -12.14 28.57 -24.67
C THR A 44 -12.14 27.99 -26.09
N ALA A 45 -11.81 26.68 -26.22
CA ALA A 45 -11.77 25.99 -27.51
C ALA A 45 -13.15 25.83 -28.14
N THR A 46 -14.18 25.67 -27.30
CA THR A 46 -15.62 25.59 -27.73
C THR A 46 -16.25 26.94 -27.92
N GLY A 47 -15.54 28.06 -27.72
CA GLY A 47 -16.04 29.42 -27.91
C GLY A 47 -16.99 29.93 -26.80
N GLN A 48 -17.12 29.18 -25.70
CA GLN A 48 -17.97 29.58 -24.57
C GLN A 48 -17.35 30.73 -23.75
N VAL A 49 -16.01 30.83 -23.75
CA VAL A 49 -15.28 31.91 -23.07
C VAL A 49 -14.34 32.59 -24.06
N PRO A 50 -14.40 33.92 -24.20
CA PRO A 50 -13.44 34.63 -25.07
C PRO A 50 -12.04 34.56 -24.49
N GLY A 51 -11.08 34.04 -25.26
CA GLY A 51 -9.70 33.93 -24.82
C GLY A 51 -8.77 33.43 -25.91
N ARG A 52 -7.48 33.60 -25.69
CA ARG A 52 -6.46 33.05 -26.57
C ARG A 52 -6.05 31.66 -26.04
N LEU A 53 -6.15 30.65 -26.86
CA LEU A 53 -5.80 29.25 -26.48
C LEU A 53 -4.32 29.10 -26.13
N LEU A 54 -3.44 29.84 -26.81
CA LEU A 54 -2.00 29.70 -26.66
C LEU A 54 -1.47 29.98 -25.24
N PRO A 55 -1.82 31.09 -24.53
CA PRO A 55 -1.37 31.34 -23.17
C PRO A 55 -1.95 30.34 -22.15
N ILE A 56 -3.20 29.88 -22.35
CA ILE A 56 -3.81 28.90 -21.46
C ILE A 56 -3.17 27.52 -21.65
N GLY A 57 -2.84 27.16 -22.91
CA GLY A 57 -2.09 25.93 -23.23
C GLY A 57 -0.68 25.93 -22.65
N LEU A 58 0.05 27.05 -22.75
CA LEU A 58 1.35 27.21 -22.11
C LEU A 58 1.30 27.08 -20.58
N LEU A 59 0.26 27.67 -19.97
CA LEU A 59 0.03 27.56 -18.52
C LEU A 59 -0.25 26.12 -18.12
N LEU A 60 -1.07 25.39 -18.89
CA LEU A 60 -1.34 23.97 -18.68
C LEU A 60 -0.05 23.14 -18.76
N LEU A 61 0.77 23.39 -19.78
CA LEU A 61 2.08 22.74 -19.92
C LEU A 61 3.00 23.03 -18.74
N GLY A 62 3.04 24.27 -18.28
CA GLY A 62 3.82 24.67 -17.10
C GLY A 62 3.40 23.93 -15.82
N VAL A 63 2.08 23.81 -15.60
CA VAL A 63 1.54 23.07 -14.43
C VAL A 63 1.83 21.59 -14.55
N LEU A 64 1.76 21.00 -15.74
CA LEU A 64 2.15 19.60 -16.01
C LEU A 64 3.61 19.35 -15.67
N LEU A 65 4.51 20.20 -16.15
CA LEU A 65 5.94 20.10 -15.86
C LEU A 65 6.23 20.25 -14.37
N LEU A 66 5.55 21.20 -13.69
CA LEU A 66 5.66 21.37 -12.25
C LEU A 66 5.17 20.12 -11.49
N GLN A 67 4.04 19.55 -11.90
CA GLN A 67 3.51 18.34 -11.30
C GLN A 67 4.48 17.16 -11.44
N LEU A 68 5.05 16.97 -12.63
CA LEU A 68 6.04 15.93 -12.89
C LEU A 68 7.31 16.13 -12.02
N LEU A 69 7.78 17.36 -11.91
CA LEU A 69 8.93 17.68 -11.06
C LEU A 69 8.65 17.38 -9.58
N LEU A 70 7.47 17.76 -9.09
CA LEU A 70 7.04 17.44 -7.71
C LEU A 70 6.94 15.94 -7.48
N GLU A 71 6.44 15.16 -8.45
CA GLU A 71 6.30 13.70 -8.35
C GLU A 71 7.65 13.00 -8.31
N VAL A 72 8.61 13.43 -9.15
CA VAL A 72 9.99 12.94 -9.13
C VAL A 72 10.65 13.26 -7.78
N LEU A 73 10.54 14.51 -7.32
CA LEU A 73 11.10 14.93 -6.04
C LEU A 73 10.51 14.14 -4.87
N LEU A 74 9.19 13.93 -4.89
CA LEU A 74 8.45 13.15 -3.90
C LEU A 74 8.94 11.70 -3.87
N THR A 75 9.11 11.08 -5.05
CA THR A 75 9.58 9.69 -5.17
C THR A 75 10.99 9.53 -4.62
N VAL A 76 11.91 10.42 -4.99
CA VAL A 76 13.30 10.39 -4.49
C VAL A 76 13.38 10.57 -2.97
N LEU A 77 12.67 11.57 -2.44
CA LEU A 77 12.62 11.81 -1.00
C LEU A 77 11.93 10.68 -0.23
N HIS A 78 10.90 10.07 -0.82
CA HIS A 78 10.21 8.92 -0.24
C HIS A 78 11.15 7.73 -0.09
N VAL A 79 11.85 7.34 -1.16
CA VAL A 79 12.80 6.22 -1.14
C VAL A 79 13.93 6.48 -0.13
N ASP A 80 14.52 7.69 -0.11
CA ASP A 80 15.55 8.06 0.88
C ASP A 80 15.02 7.95 2.32
N THR A 81 13.82 8.45 2.56
CA THR A 81 13.21 8.45 3.90
C THR A 81 12.90 7.04 4.38
N VAL A 82 12.23 6.23 3.56
CA VAL A 82 11.87 4.84 3.91
C VAL A 82 13.13 4.01 4.14
N THR A 83 14.13 4.16 3.28
CA THR A 83 15.40 3.41 3.39
C THR A 83 16.16 3.78 4.68
N LYS A 84 16.24 5.07 5.02
CA LYS A 84 16.87 5.53 6.26
C LYS A 84 16.12 5.04 7.51
N ILE A 85 14.78 5.08 7.50
CA ILE A 85 13.96 4.53 8.59
C ILE A 85 14.23 3.03 8.74
N ARG A 86 14.22 2.28 7.64
CA ARG A 86 14.48 0.84 7.62
C ARG A 86 15.83 0.51 8.25
N PHE A 87 16.91 1.12 7.77
CA PHE A 87 18.26 0.86 8.30
C PHE A 87 18.40 1.26 9.77
N LYS A 88 17.77 2.36 10.19
CA LYS A 88 17.76 2.76 11.60
C LYS A 88 17.07 1.71 12.47
N ILE A 89 15.91 1.19 12.03
CA ILE A 89 15.19 0.13 12.75
C ILE A 89 16.03 -1.14 12.81
N GLN A 90 16.62 -1.55 11.67
CA GLN A 90 17.47 -2.74 11.60
C GLN A 90 18.67 -2.65 12.55
N SER A 91 19.40 -1.52 12.53
CA SER A 91 20.55 -1.31 13.41
C SER A 91 20.16 -1.35 14.89
N GLN A 92 19.06 -0.72 15.27
CA GLN A 92 18.59 -0.71 16.66
C GLN A 92 18.07 -2.09 17.11
N LEU A 93 17.44 -2.86 16.22
CA LEU A 93 17.02 -4.23 16.52
C LEU A 93 18.25 -5.14 16.68
N PHE A 94 19.24 -5.01 15.80
CA PHE A 94 20.46 -5.77 15.85
C PHE A 94 21.30 -5.44 17.10
N GLU A 95 21.44 -4.17 17.45
CA GLU A 95 22.09 -3.73 18.69
C GLU A 95 21.43 -4.33 19.93
N ARG A 96 20.11 -4.26 20.00
CA ARG A 96 19.36 -4.87 21.11
C ARG A 96 19.52 -6.40 21.16
N TYR A 97 19.65 -7.04 20.00
CA TYR A 97 19.90 -8.47 19.92
C TYR A 97 21.27 -8.82 20.48
N LEU A 98 22.30 -8.06 20.13
CA LEU A 98 23.68 -8.27 20.63
C LEU A 98 23.78 -8.11 22.16
N HIS A 99 22.98 -7.20 22.74
CA HIS A 99 22.97 -6.96 24.20
C HIS A 99 22.05 -7.93 24.97
N LYS A 100 21.30 -8.81 24.30
CA LYS A 100 20.50 -9.82 24.99
C LYS A 100 21.35 -10.98 25.51
N GLN A 101 21.01 -11.46 26.72
CA GLN A 101 21.69 -12.63 27.29
C GLN A 101 21.46 -13.88 26.44
N LYS A 102 22.49 -14.70 26.27
CA LYS A 102 22.52 -15.89 25.43
C LYS A 102 21.36 -16.86 25.66
N ARG A 103 20.92 -17.04 26.92
CA ARG A 103 19.76 -17.87 27.30
C ARG A 103 18.42 -17.46 26.65
N SER A 104 18.24 -16.19 26.33
CA SER A 104 17.00 -15.67 25.71
C SER A 104 17.01 -15.81 24.18
N VAL A 105 18.10 -16.24 23.59
CA VAL A 105 18.35 -16.24 22.15
C VAL A 105 18.47 -17.67 21.61
N GLU A 106 18.81 -18.65 22.46
CA GLU A 106 19.00 -20.05 22.08
C GLU A 106 17.74 -20.74 21.51
N GLY A 107 16.56 -20.15 21.67
CA GLY A 107 15.30 -20.64 21.10
C GLY A 107 14.98 -20.15 19.68
N PHE A 108 15.74 -19.22 19.14
CA PHE A 108 15.48 -18.68 17.79
C PHE A 108 16.44 -19.28 16.76
N HIS A 109 15.88 -19.88 15.71
CA HIS A 109 16.70 -20.26 14.55
C HIS A 109 17.24 -18.99 13.88
N SER A 110 18.52 -19.01 13.50
CA SER A 110 19.21 -17.86 12.88
C SER A 110 18.44 -17.26 11.69
N GLY A 111 17.78 -18.10 10.89
CA GLY A 111 16.95 -17.67 9.77
C GLY A 111 15.70 -16.89 10.19
N GLU A 112 15.03 -17.24 11.29
CA GLU A 112 13.87 -16.51 11.80
C GLU A 112 14.28 -15.12 12.30
N LEU A 113 15.42 -15.02 12.96
CA LEU A 113 15.95 -13.77 13.45
C LEU A 113 16.30 -12.81 12.31
N VAL A 114 16.99 -13.31 11.28
CA VAL A 114 17.32 -12.52 10.08
C VAL A 114 16.04 -12.03 9.41
N ASN A 115 15.02 -12.88 9.27
CA ASN A 115 13.75 -12.50 8.69
C ASN A 115 13.02 -11.44 9.52
N ARG A 116 13.02 -11.52 10.86
CA ARG A 116 12.44 -10.50 11.73
C ARG A 116 13.18 -9.16 11.64
N ILE A 117 14.53 -9.19 11.67
CA ILE A 117 15.32 -7.96 11.60
C ILE A 117 15.21 -7.30 10.22
N SER A 118 15.18 -8.06 9.13
CA SER A 118 15.16 -7.52 7.78
C SER A 118 13.74 -7.35 7.22
N GLY A 119 12.89 -8.37 7.33
CA GLY A 119 11.53 -8.36 6.79
C GLY A 119 10.59 -7.45 7.58
N ASP A 120 10.47 -7.66 8.89
CA ASP A 120 9.54 -6.87 9.71
C ASP A 120 9.92 -5.40 9.75
N SER A 121 11.22 -5.08 9.74
CA SER A 121 11.66 -3.67 9.70
C SER A 121 11.33 -2.98 8.38
N SER A 122 11.37 -3.69 7.25
CA SER A 122 10.90 -3.15 5.95
C SER A 122 9.41 -2.83 6.00
N ILE A 123 8.58 -3.76 6.49
CA ILE A 123 7.13 -3.57 6.59
C ILE A 123 6.79 -2.36 7.46
N VAL A 124 7.48 -2.20 8.60
CA VAL A 124 7.27 -1.05 9.49
C VAL A 124 7.73 0.25 8.84
N ALA A 125 8.89 0.26 8.19
CA ALA A 125 9.43 1.45 7.54
C ALA A 125 8.54 1.92 6.37
N GLU A 126 8.08 1.00 5.54
CA GLU A 126 7.13 1.27 4.45
C GLU A 126 5.77 1.72 4.98
N GLY A 127 5.26 1.07 6.02
CA GLY A 127 4.00 1.46 6.65
C GLY A 127 4.01 2.91 7.14
N VAL A 128 5.07 3.31 7.83
CA VAL A 128 5.20 4.68 8.36
C VAL A 128 5.52 5.68 7.25
N GLY A 129 6.46 5.35 6.38
CA GLY A 129 6.95 6.25 5.33
C GLY A 129 5.93 6.49 4.22
N ASN A 130 4.99 5.57 4.01
CA ASN A 130 4.01 5.63 2.94
C ASN A 130 2.61 6.02 3.44
N VAL A 131 2.11 5.38 4.51
CA VAL A 131 0.71 5.54 4.93
C VAL A 131 0.42 6.98 5.38
N ILE A 132 1.29 7.59 6.19
CA ILE A 132 1.05 8.95 6.71
C ILE A 132 1.04 10.00 5.59
N PRO A 133 2.07 10.10 4.72
CA PRO A 133 2.06 11.06 3.62
C PRO A 133 0.90 10.80 2.63
N SER A 134 0.59 9.54 2.33
CA SER A 134 -0.52 9.19 1.43
C SER A 134 -1.87 9.61 1.97
N LEU A 135 -2.15 9.42 3.27
CA LEU A 135 -3.40 9.84 3.89
C LEU A 135 -3.57 11.36 3.80
N ILE A 136 -2.51 12.14 4.06
CA ILE A 136 -2.53 13.59 3.97
C ILE A 136 -2.75 14.03 2.53
N SER A 137 -2.04 13.44 1.57
CA SER A 137 -2.15 13.75 0.14
C SER A 137 -3.56 13.43 -0.39
N VAL A 138 -4.10 12.24 -0.09
CA VAL A 138 -5.45 11.84 -0.50
C VAL A 138 -6.51 12.71 0.17
N GLY A 139 -6.37 12.98 1.47
CA GLY A 139 -7.28 13.88 2.20
C GLY A 139 -7.29 15.28 1.59
N THR A 140 -6.13 15.85 1.28
CA THR A 140 -6.01 17.16 0.61
C THR A 140 -6.67 17.13 -0.78
N ARG A 141 -6.43 16.06 -1.55
CA ARG A 141 -7.05 15.90 -2.88
C ARG A 141 -8.58 15.87 -2.79
N ILE A 142 -9.13 15.10 -1.86
CA ILE A 142 -10.59 15.01 -1.67
C ILE A 142 -11.17 16.36 -1.29
N LEU A 143 -10.57 17.07 -0.32
CA LEU A 143 -11.05 18.37 0.13
C LEU A 143 -11.01 19.42 -0.99
N LEU A 144 -9.90 19.50 -1.70
CA LEU A 144 -9.74 20.48 -2.80
C LEU A 144 -10.62 20.14 -3.99
N SER A 145 -10.75 18.87 -4.37
CA SER A 145 -11.63 18.45 -5.47
C SER A 145 -13.10 18.72 -5.13
N PHE A 146 -13.50 18.45 -3.89
CA PHE A 146 -14.86 18.75 -3.43
C PHE A 146 -15.13 20.26 -3.41
N GLY A 147 -14.18 21.06 -2.91
CA GLY A 147 -14.28 22.52 -2.94
C GLY A 147 -14.37 23.09 -4.37
N ALA A 148 -13.54 22.57 -5.28
CA ALA A 148 -13.59 22.95 -6.69
C ALA A 148 -14.92 22.57 -7.35
N LEU A 149 -15.46 21.39 -7.03
CA LEU A 149 -16.73 20.92 -7.57
C LEU A 149 -17.90 21.72 -7.04
N LEU A 150 -17.90 22.12 -5.76
CA LEU A 150 -18.92 23.03 -5.19
C LEU A 150 -18.95 24.38 -5.88
N MET A 151 -17.78 24.90 -6.28
CA MET A 151 -17.70 26.17 -7.01
C MET A 151 -18.21 26.08 -8.47
N LEU A 152 -18.11 24.89 -9.07
CA LEU A 152 -18.51 24.64 -10.45
C LEU A 152 -20.01 24.32 -10.55
N ASP A 153 -20.49 23.37 -9.74
CA ASP A 153 -21.85 22.90 -9.71
C ASP A 153 -22.16 22.19 -8.40
N SER A 154 -23.02 22.82 -7.58
CA SER A 154 -23.41 22.29 -6.28
C SER A 154 -24.18 20.96 -6.37
N VAL A 155 -24.97 20.77 -7.45
CA VAL A 155 -25.79 19.57 -7.66
C VAL A 155 -24.84 18.36 -7.93
N LEU A 156 -23.87 18.55 -8.81
CA LEU A 156 -22.87 17.54 -9.11
C LEU A 156 -22.03 17.19 -7.85
N ALA A 157 -21.70 18.18 -7.03
CA ALA A 157 -20.98 17.95 -5.78
C ALA A 157 -21.76 17.04 -4.82
N VAL A 158 -23.06 17.28 -4.64
CA VAL A 158 -23.92 16.45 -3.80
C VAL A 158 -24.06 15.04 -4.38
N LEU A 159 -24.24 14.90 -5.69
CA LEU A 159 -24.32 13.59 -6.35
C LEU A 159 -23.03 12.79 -6.18
N CYS A 160 -21.85 13.42 -6.29
CA CYS A 160 -20.57 12.77 -6.06
C CYS A 160 -20.40 12.29 -4.61
N VAL A 161 -20.86 13.06 -3.62
CA VAL A 161 -20.84 12.64 -2.21
C VAL A 161 -21.76 11.44 -1.99
N LEU A 162 -22.98 11.48 -2.52
CA LEU A 162 -23.91 10.34 -2.42
C LEU A 162 -23.34 9.08 -3.07
N ALA A 163 -22.77 9.21 -4.27
CA ALA A 163 -22.10 8.09 -4.94
C ALA A 163 -20.93 7.54 -4.11
N GLY A 164 -20.12 8.40 -3.51
CA GLY A 164 -19.04 8.01 -2.62
C GLY A 164 -19.51 7.24 -1.37
N ILE A 165 -20.61 7.70 -0.74
CA ILE A 165 -21.21 7.02 0.41
C ILE A 165 -21.76 5.64 0.00
N LEU A 166 -22.43 5.54 -1.16
CA LEU A 166 -22.91 4.28 -1.71
C LEU A 166 -21.75 3.30 -1.99
N MET A 167 -20.68 3.79 -2.60
CA MET A 167 -19.48 2.98 -2.84
C MET A 167 -18.83 2.47 -1.53
N LEU A 168 -18.76 3.31 -0.50
CA LEU A 168 -18.26 2.90 0.82
C LEU A 168 -19.16 1.83 1.46
N GLY A 169 -20.47 1.96 1.34
CA GLY A 169 -21.44 0.96 1.78
C GLY A 169 -21.25 -0.37 1.06
N PHE A 170 -21.15 -0.33 -0.26
CA PHE A 170 -20.90 -1.51 -1.08
C PHE A 170 -19.54 -2.16 -0.74
N ALA A 171 -18.49 -1.38 -0.59
CA ALA A 171 -17.16 -1.89 -0.21
C ALA A 171 -17.15 -2.55 1.18
N ARG A 172 -17.95 -2.06 2.13
CA ARG A 172 -18.12 -2.72 3.44
C ARG A 172 -18.86 -4.05 3.33
N LEU A 173 -19.95 -4.07 2.56
CA LEU A 173 -20.72 -5.28 2.33
C LEU A 173 -19.88 -6.35 1.62
N TYR A 174 -19.16 -5.96 0.59
CA TYR A 174 -18.24 -6.82 -0.15
C TYR A 174 -17.16 -7.43 0.76
N ARG A 175 -16.50 -6.60 1.60
CA ARG A 175 -15.50 -7.09 2.56
C ARG A 175 -16.08 -8.08 3.56
N LYS A 176 -17.33 -7.92 3.98
CA LYS A 176 -18.01 -8.86 4.87
C LYS A 176 -18.28 -10.20 4.16
N MET A 177 -18.71 -10.16 2.90
CA MET A 177 -19.01 -11.36 2.12
C MET A 177 -17.76 -12.15 1.71
N THR A 178 -16.65 -11.47 1.44
CA THR A 178 -15.42 -12.11 0.96
C THR A 178 -14.44 -12.46 2.07
N GLY A 179 -14.59 -11.86 3.25
CA GLY A 179 -13.65 -11.99 4.36
C GLY A 179 -13.37 -13.44 4.78
N ASP A 180 -14.38 -14.29 4.79
CA ASP A 180 -14.25 -15.70 5.17
C ASP A 180 -13.46 -16.49 4.12
N ILE A 181 -13.73 -16.27 2.84
CA ILE A 181 -12.99 -16.92 1.74
C ILE A 181 -11.51 -16.51 1.76
N PHE A 182 -11.23 -15.24 2.05
CA PHE A 182 -9.85 -14.77 2.19
C PHE A 182 -9.13 -15.42 3.38
N ARG A 183 -9.84 -15.67 4.50
CA ARG A 183 -9.28 -16.38 5.66
C ARG A 183 -9.02 -17.85 5.35
N GLU A 184 -9.96 -18.53 4.70
CA GLU A 184 -9.80 -19.91 4.26
C GLU A 184 -8.63 -20.07 3.29
N CYS A 185 -8.50 -19.18 2.33
CA CYS A 185 -7.38 -19.17 1.38
C CYS A 185 -6.04 -19.05 2.10
N ARG A 186 -5.90 -18.09 3.04
CA ARG A 186 -4.68 -17.92 3.85
C ARG A 186 -4.39 -19.13 4.75
N ALA A 187 -5.43 -19.74 5.31
CA ALA A 187 -5.28 -20.95 6.11
C ALA A 187 -4.78 -22.14 5.27
N CYS A 188 -5.29 -22.30 4.04
CA CYS A 188 -4.79 -23.29 3.09
C CYS A 188 -3.33 -23.05 2.72
N GLU A 189 -2.97 -21.83 2.35
CA GLU A 189 -1.57 -21.44 2.06
C GLU A 189 -0.65 -21.71 3.27
N GLY A 190 -1.14 -21.44 4.48
CA GLY A 190 -0.44 -21.73 5.72
C GLY A 190 -0.19 -23.24 5.91
N ARG A 191 -1.20 -24.08 5.65
CA ARG A 191 -1.06 -25.56 5.72
C ARG A 191 -0.03 -26.09 4.71
N ILE A 192 -0.06 -25.60 3.48
CA ILE A 192 0.94 -25.97 2.45
C ILE A 192 2.34 -25.60 2.91
N ARG A 193 2.51 -24.38 3.45
CA ARG A 193 3.81 -23.91 3.93
C ARG A 193 4.32 -24.75 5.09
N SER A 194 3.46 -25.05 6.07
CA SER A 194 3.80 -25.94 7.19
C SER A 194 4.16 -27.34 6.72
N PHE A 195 3.41 -27.91 5.77
CA PHE A 195 3.71 -29.23 5.21
C PHE A 195 5.06 -29.27 4.49
N ILE A 196 5.39 -28.26 3.69
CA ILE A 196 6.70 -28.15 3.02
C ILE A 196 7.82 -28.02 4.06
N GLN A 197 7.62 -27.22 5.10
CA GLN A 197 8.61 -27.05 6.17
C GLN A 197 8.84 -28.35 6.94
N GLU A 198 7.79 -29.07 7.33
CA GLU A 198 7.87 -30.36 8.00
C GLU A 198 8.57 -31.42 7.13
N THR A 199 8.22 -31.45 5.83
CA THR A 199 8.85 -32.33 4.84
C THR A 199 10.35 -32.05 4.72
N ALA A 200 10.73 -30.77 4.66
CA ALA A 200 12.14 -30.36 4.57
C ALA A 200 12.94 -30.73 5.84
N GLN A 201 12.33 -30.60 7.02
CA GLN A 201 12.95 -30.99 8.29
C GLN A 201 13.16 -32.50 8.39
N ASN A 202 12.28 -33.30 7.79
CA ASN A 202 12.32 -34.75 7.84
C ASN A 202 12.86 -35.38 6.54
N LEU A 203 13.64 -34.64 5.74
CA LEU A 203 14.11 -35.05 4.42
C LEU A 203 14.92 -36.37 4.49
N THR A 204 15.72 -36.57 5.55
CA THR A 204 16.51 -37.78 5.73
C THR A 204 15.63 -39.02 5.90
N VAL A 205 14.53 -38.90 6.64
CA VAL A 205 13.57 -40.00 6.84
C VAL A 205 12.85 -40.32 5.51
N ILE A 206 12.41 -39.30 4.79
CA ILE A 206 11.74 -39.46 3.50
C ILE A 206 12.65 -40.16 2.50
N LYS A 207 13.94 -39.82 2.48
CA LYS A 207 14.95 -40.48 1.64
C LYS A 207 15.18 -41.93 2.06
N ALA A 208 15.31 -42.19 3.36
CA ALA A 208 15.58 -43.54 3.88
C ALA A 208 14.43 -44.53 3.53
N PHE A 209 13.21 -44.05 3.61
CA PHE A 209 12.03 -44.90 3.31
C PHE A 209 11.52 -44.77 1.84
N SER A 210 12.15 -43.95 1.01
CA SER A 210 11.79 -43.73 -0.40
C SER A 210 10.32 -43.37 -0.63
N VAL A 211 9.67 -42.64 0.30
CA VAL A 211 8.24 -42.30 0.29
C VAL A 211 7.90 -41.05 -0.51
N TYR A 212 8.70 -40.67 -1.49
CA TYR A 212 8.52 -39.47 -2.31
C TYR A 212 7.15 -39.35 -2.95
N SER A 213 6.63 -40.47 -3.51
CA SER A 213 5.35 -40.47 -4.20
C SER A 213 4.17 -40.19 -3.27
N VAL A 214 4.25 -40.58 -2.01
CA VAL A 214 3.24 -40.30 -0.99
C VAL A 214 3.25 -38.84 -0.62
N VAL A 215 4.44 -38.28 -0.35
CA VAL A 215 4.62 -36.88 -0.01
C VAL A 215 4.15 -35.96 -1.13
N LEU A 216 4.55 -36.23 -2.39
CA LEU A 216 4.11 -35.46 -3.55
C LEU A 216 2.60 -35.54 -3.78
N ARG A 217 1.98 -36.69 -3.54
CA ARG A 217 0.53 -36.83 -3.65
C ARG A 217 -0.22 -36.04 -2.58
N GLN A 218 0.29 -36.01 -1.35
CA GLN A 218 -0.28 -35.19 -0.28
C GLN A 218 -0.16 -33.69 -0.57
N LEU A 219 1.04 -33.27 -1.07
CA LEU A 219 1.24 -31.89 -1.48
C LEU A 219 0.28 -31.51 -2.61
N GLY A 220 0.14 -32.37 -3.64
CA GLY A 220 -0.76 -32.14 -4.77
C GLY A 220 -2.20 -31.92 -4.30
N ARG A 221 -2.73 -32.78 -3.42
CA ARG A 221 -4.08 -32.60 -2.86
C ARG A 221 -4.24 -31.26 -2.14
N ALA A 222 -3.27 -30.89 -1.31
CA ALA A 222 -3.31 -29.61 -0.61
C ALA A 222 -3.24 -28.41 -1.57
N GLN A 223 -2.51 -28.55 -2.68
CA GLN A 223 -2.45 -27.54 -3.75
C GLN A 223 -3.75 -27.45 -4.55
N ASP A 224 -4.39 -28.58 -4.84
CA ASP A 224 -5.68 -28.62 -5.53
C ASP A 224 -6.78 -27.91 -4.72
N ASP A 225 -6.84 -28.16 -3.40
CA ASP A 225 -7.74 -27.47 -2.48
C ASP A 225 -7.48 -25.95 -2.48
N ALA A 226 -6.22 -25.54 -2.39
CA ALA A 226 -5.83 -24.14 -2.43
C ALA A 226 -6.15 -23.50 -3.78
N TYR A 227 -5.97 -24.22 -4.88
CA TYR A 227 -6.31 -23.77 -6.23
C TYR A 227 -7.80 -23.48 -6.36
N ALA A 228 -8.66 -24.43 -5.95
CA ALA A 228 -10.12 -24.25 -6.00
C ALA A 228 -10.57 -23.01 -5.21
N LEU A 229 -10.03 -22.82 -3.99
CA LEU A 229 -10.32 -21.63 -3.17
C LEU A 229 -9.80 -20.35 -3.80
N THR A 230 -8.62 -20.39 -4.43
CA THR A 230 -8.02 -19.22 -5.10
C THR A 230 -8.85 -18.79 -6.31
N ILE A 231 -9.32 -19.74 -7.11
CA ILE A 231 -10.21 -19.46 -8.24
C ILE A 231 -11.53 -18.85 -7.74
N ARG A 232 -12.12 -19.41 -6.68
CA ARG A 232 -13.33 -18.86 -6.07
C ARG A 232 -13.12 -17.43 -5.56
N LYS A 233 -12.00 -17.18 -4.89
CA LYS A 233 -11.58 -15.84 -4.43
C LYS A 233 -11.47 -14.88 -5.63
N ASN A 234 -10.78 -15.28 -6.69
CA ASN A 234 -10.56 -14.42 -7.85
C ASN A 234 -11.85 -14.11 -8.61
N ARG A 235 -12.75 -15.08 -8.77
CA ARG A 235 -14.08 -14.83 -9.39
C ARG A 235 -14.87 -13.76 -8.61
N LEU A 236 -14.86 -13.82 -7.29
CA LEU A 236 -15.49 -12.79 -6.45
C LEU A 236 -14.78 -11.43 -6.57
N SER A 237 -13.45 -11.43 -6.64
CA SER A 237 -12.66 -10.21 -6.82
C SER A 237 -12.90 -9.55 -8.18
N ILE A 238 -13.05 -10.35 -9.25
CA ILE A 238 -13.39 -9.84 -10.59
C ILE A 238 -14.77 -9.17 -10.57
N GLY A 239 -15.77 -9.80 -9.92
CA GLY A 239 -17.10 -9.21 -9.77
C GLY A 239 -17.05 -7.83 -9.09
N ALA A 240 -16.20 -7.65 -8.08
CA ALA A 240 -16.00 -6.34 -7.45
C ALA A 240 -15.29 -5.34 -8.37
N ASN A 241 -14.24 -5.78 -9.08
CA ASN A 241 -13.49 -4.88 -9.98
C ASN A 241 -14.33 -4.39 -11.19
N ILE A 242 -15.40 -5.11 -11.55
CA ILE A 242 -16.34 -4.66 -12.60
C ILE A 242 -17.33 -3.62 -12.03
N CYS A 243 -17.60 -3.66 -10.72
CA CYS A 243 -18.49 -2.72 -10.05
C CYS A 243 -17.79 -1.44 -9.56
N PHE A 244 -16.46 -1.40 -9.54
CA PHE A 244 -15.61 -0.26 -9.18
C PHE A 244 -14.88 0.29 -10.40
#